data_c470d6e5a91ca75b7cd88aa7cd86706d
#
_entry.id   c470d6e5a91ca75b7cd88aa7cd86706d
#
_cell.length_a   1.000
_cell.length_b   1.000
_cell.length_c   1.000
_cell.angle_alpha   90.00
_cell.angle_beta   90.00
_cell.angle_gamma   90.00
#
_symmetry.space_group_name_H-M   'P 1'
#
loop_
_entity.id
_entity.type
_entity.pdbx_description
1 polymer ?
#
loop_
_entity_poly.entity_id
_entity_poly.type
_entity_poly.pdbx_seq_one_letter_code
_entity_poly.pdbx_strand_id
1 'polypeptide(L)'
;MYENSVEIMSGDSFQIAVFETLFLLVSILAAALLLGGRVRWIWLVPIPVVAFLGKLILFFGAHGTLGNWIGGNYNWEGKIYSTAFTLTLIILLFGRDLKQVGLTLSQKGIAPRLGIAITSVTLIATIVWNALYFPGVKSEPIIDMLYQGSMPSLDEELWFRGLLLAMLVKGFTTNGVIRKDHYGIFLAAVVVTFQFWAAHSITTNGDWGFIFRTWYNPVAGIYGALWITIRLATGSLILPIILHTVANIVGYFV
;
A
#
# COMPACT_ATOMS: atom_id res chain seq x y z
N MET A 1 -0.37 17.15 -16.27
CA MET A 1 1.05 16.76 -16.44
C MET A 1 1.19 15.32 -15.94
N TYR A 2 0.54 14.41 -16.69
CA TYR A 2 0.66 12.95 -16.56
C TYR A 2 1.35 12.45 -17.84
N GLU A 3 2.57 12.92 -18.06
CA GLU A 3 3.40 12.35 -19.11
C GLU A 3 4.04 11.06 -18.58
N ASN A 4 3.70 9.98 -19.26
CA ASN A 4 4.48 8.79 -19.45
C ASN A 4 4.78 7.90 -18.25
N SER A 5 3.73 7.32 -17.67
CA SER A 5 3.91 6.16 -16.77
C SER A 5 4.32 4.87 -17.50
N VAL A 6 4.29 4.84 -18.83
CA VAL A 6 4.62 3.64 -19.63
C VAL A 6 6.07 3.63 -20.10
N GLU A 7 6.71 4.78 -20.35
CA GLU A 7 8.07 4.85 -20.90
C GLU A 7 9.21 4.66 -19.88
N ILE A 8 8.94 4.85 -18.58
CA ILE A 8 9.99 4.75 -17.53
C ILE A 8 10.31 3.30 -17.12
N MET A 9 9.70 2.29 -17.73
CA MET A 9 9.59 0.97 -17.09
C MET A 9 10.50 -0.15 -17.63
N SER A 10 11.37 0.05 -18.60
CA SER A 10 12.10 -1.09 -19.19
C SER A 10 13.45 -1.46 -18.54
N GLY A 11 14.17 -0.50 -17.97
CA GLY A 11 15.43 -0.77 -17.24
C GLY A 11 15.33 -0.57 -15.73
N ASP A 12 14.39 0.23 -15.31
CA ASP A 12 14.30 0.79 -13.97
C ASP A 12 13.49 -0.04 -12.99
N SER A 13 12.60 -0.91 -13.50
CA SER A 13 11.67 -1.69 -12.67
C SER A 13 12.38 -2.61 -11.68
N PHE A 14 13.45 -3.27 -12.13
CA PHE A 14 14.26 -4.13 -11.28
C PHE A 14 14.96 -3.33 -10.18
N GLN A 15 15.55 -2.18 -10.53
CA GLN A 15 16.21 -1.29 -9.59
C GLN A 15 15.24 -0.74 -8.55
N ILE A 16 14.03 -0.34 -8.96
CA ILE A 16 12.97 0.10 -8.05
C ILE A 16 12.60 -1.04 -7.08
N ALA A 17 12.42 -2.26 -7.58
CA ALA A 17 12.12 -3.41 -6.73
C ALA A 17 13.23 -3.66 -5.70
N VAL A 18 14.50 -3.55 -6.11
CA VAL A 18 15.66 -3.67 -5.20
C VAL A 18 15.65 -2.56 -4.16
N PHE A 19 15.50 -1.29 -4.55
CA PHE A 19 15.50 -0.16 -3.63
C PHE A 19 14.36 -0.23 -2.62
N GLU A 20 13.13 -0.47 -3.05
CA GLU A 20 11.99 -0.59 -2.15
C GLU A 20 12.17 -1.75 -1.15
N THR A 21 12.74 -2.87 -1.63
CA THR A 21 13.02 -4.02 -0.77
C THR A 21 14.12 -3.71 0.26
N LEU A 22 15.18 -2.99 -0.13
CA LEU A 22 16.22 -2.56 0.79
C LEU A 22 15.70 -1.58 1.84
N PHE A 23 14.85 -0.61 1.44
CA PHE A 23 14.19 0.31 2.39
C PHE A 23 13.33 -0.45 3.40
N LEU A 24 12.58 -1.44 2.93
CA LEU A 24 11.77 -2.29 3.80
C LEU A 24 12.64 -3.10 4.77
N LEU A 25 13.69 -3.72 4.29
CA LEU A 25 14.64 -4.48 5.11
C LEU A 25 15.28 -3.60 6.20
N VAL A 26 15.79 -2.44 5.82
CA VAL A 26 16.39 -1.48 6.76
C VAL A 26 15.37 -1.03 7.81
N SER A 27 14.13 -0.74 7.40
CA SER A 27 13.06 -0.34 8.31
C SER A 27 12.68 -1.45 9.30
N ILE A 28 12.63 -2.70 8.85
CA ILE A 28 12.39 -3.87 9.71
C ILE A 28 13.54 -4.05 10.72
N LEU A 29 14.78 -3.96 10.26
CA LEU A 29 15.96 -4.10 11.13
C LEU A 29 16.01 -2.99 12.18
N ALA A 30 15.76 -1.75 11.79
CA ALA A 30 15.69 -0.62 12.72
C ALA A 30 14.60 -0.82 13.77
N ALA A 31 13.40 -1.24 13.38
CA ALA A 31 12.31 -1.54 14.31
C ALA A 31 12.66 -2.72 15.24
N ALA A 32 13.31 -3.77 14.71
CA ALA A 32 13.74 -4.91 15.51
C ALA A 32 14.81 -4.51 16.56
N LEU A 33 15.73 -3.62 16.22
CA LEU A 33 16.71 -3.05 17.15
C LEU A 33 16.02 -2.25 18.27
N LEU A 34 15.04 -1.41 17.94
CA LEU A 34 14.25 -0.64 18.91
C LEU A 34 13.45 -1.56 19.87
N LEU A 35 13.10 -2.77 19.43
CA LEU A 35 12.46 -3.81 20.26
C LEU A 35 13.48 -4.63 21.07
N GLY A 36 14.77 -4.27 21.03
CA GLY A 36 15.85 -4.99 21.73
C GLY A 36 16.00 -6.44 21.25
N GLY A 37 15.72 -6.71 19.98
CA GLY A 37 15.82 -8.02 19.36
C GLY A 37 14.70 -9.00 19.77
N ARG A 38 13.73 -8.58 20.58
CA ARG A 38 12.57 -9.41 21.01
C ARG A 38 11.53 -9.51 19.89
N VAL A 39 11.92 -10.14 18.78
CA VAL A 39 11.10 -10.27 17.56
C VAL A 39 10.99 -11.73 17.12
N ARG A 40 9.96 -12.04 16.36
CA ARG A 40 9.72 -13.37 15.78
C ARG A 40 10.19 -13.38 14.32
N TRP A 41 11.46 -13.70 14.11
CA TRP A 41 12.12 -13.66 12.80
C TRP A 41 11.43 -14.52 11.74
N ILE A 42 10.76 -15.58 12.09
CA ILE A 42 10.00 -16.43 11.16
C ILE A 42 8.93 -15.63 10.37
N TRP A 43 8.44 -14.53 10.93
CA TRP A 43 7.49 -13.64 10.27
C TRP A 43 8.16 -12.49 9.53
N LEU A 44 9.35 -12.07 9.95
CA LEU A 44 10.04 -10.90 9.41
C LEU A 44 10.94 -11.24 8.22
N VAL A 45 11.68 -12.36 8.29
CA VAL A 45 12.62 -12.78 7.24
C VAL A 45 11.96 -12.99 5.87
N PRO A 46 10.76 -13.55 5.75
CA PRO A 46 10.11 -13.69 4.45
C PRO A 46 9.66 -12.37 3.81
N ILE A 47 9.44 -11.31 4.60
CA ILE A 47 8.84 -10.06 4.10
C ILE A 47 9.62 -9.45 2.94
N PRO A 48 10.95 -9.22 3.01
CA PRO A 48 11.69 -8.64 1.90
C PRO A 48 11.61 -9.49 0.63
N VAL A 49 11.66 -10.81 0.75
CA VAL A 49 11.55 -11.74 -0.39
C VAL A 49 10.17 -11.63 -1.05
N VAL A 50 9.12 -11.66 -0.24
CA VAL A 50 7.74 -11.52 -0.73
C VAL A 50 7.51 -10.15 -1.38
N ALA A 51 8.04 -9.08 -0.78
CA ALA A 51 7.95 -7.72 -1.32
C ALA A 51 8.64 -7.62 -2.69
N PHE A 52 9.85 -8.16 -2.79
CA PHE A 52 10.61 -8.19 -4.04
C PHE A 52 9.87 -8.96 -5.13
N LEU A 53 9.42 -10.17 -4.84
CA LEU A 53 8.66 -10.98 -5.79
C LEU A 53 7.35 -10.32 -6.21
N GLY A 54 6.61 -9.71 -5.29
CA GLY A 54 5.39 -8.97 -5.60
C GLY A 54 5.63 -7.80 -6.54
N LYS A 55 6.74 -7.06 -6.36
CA LYS A 55 7.13 -5.98 -7.28
C LYS A 55 7.53 -6.51 -8.65
N LEU A 56 8.28 -7.60 -8.73
CA LEU A 56 8.60 -8.21 -10.02
C LEU A 56 7.33 -8.66 -10.76
N ILE A 57 6.38 -9.29 -10.07
CA ILE A 57 5.10 -9.70 -10.66
C ILE A 57 4.33 -8.48 -11.20
N LEU A 58 4.27 -7.39 -10.42
CA LEU A 58 3.64 -6.13 -10.82
C LEU A 58 4.27 -5.59 -12.11
N PHE A 59 5.60 -5.60 -12.21
CA PHE A 59 6.31 -5.07 -13.36
C PHE A 59 6.24 -5.99 -14.59
N PHE A 60 6.25 -7.31 -14.42
CA PHE A 60 6.05 -8.25 -15.53
C PHE A 60 4.71 -8.05 -16.22
N GLY A 61 3.65 -7.74 -15.48
CA GLY A 61 2.37 -7.34 -16.06
C GLY A 61 2.47 -6.04 -16.85
N ALA A 62 3.13 -5.01 -16.29
CA ALA A 62 3.30 -3.71 -16.96
C ALA A 62 4.01 -3.80 -18.31
N HIS A 63 4.97 -4.71 -18.45
CA HIS A 63 5.73 -4.89 -19.69
C HIS A 63 5.04 -5.79 -20.73
N GLY A 64 3.80 -6.19 -20.49
CA GLY A 64 3.09 -7.10 -21.38
C GLY A 64 3.68 -8.52 -21.46
N THR A 65 4.63 -8.87 -20.59
CA THR A 65 5.31 -10.17 -20.59
C THR A 65 4.33 -11.31 -20.30
N LEU A 66 3.31 -11.04 -19.49
CA LEU A 66 2.23 -11.97 -19.15
C LEU A 66 0.91 -11.66 -19.89
N GLY A 67 0.95 -10.78 -20.88
CA GLY A 67 -0.16 -10.37 -21.72
C GLY A 67 -0.60 -8.92 -21.45
N ASN A 68 -1.00 -8.23 -22.53
CA ASN A 68 -1.63 -6.91 -22.49
C ASN A 68 -3.03 -7.07 -23.10
N TRP A 69 -3.95 -7.64 -22.32
CA TRP A 69 -5.25 -8.10 -22.81
C TRP A 69 -6.41 -7.17 -22.42
N ILE A 70 -6.22 -6.26 -21.46
CA ILE A 70 -7.25 -5.30 -21.06
C ILE A 70 -7.12 -4.00 -21.86
N GLY A 71 -5.88 -3.53 -22.09
CA GLY A 71 -5.60 -2.25 -22.72
C GLY A 71 -5.75 -1.08 -21.76
N GLY A 72 -5.77 0.16 -22.32
CA GLY A 72 -5.74 1.41 -21.55
C GLY A 72 -4.33 1.91 -21.28
N ASN A 73 -4.21 2.97 -20.48
CA ASN A 73 -2.94 3.63 -20.19
C ASN A 73 -2.28 3.14 -18.90
N TYR A 74 -2.90 2.20 -18.20
CA TYR A 74 -2.46 1.74 -16.89
C TYR A 74 -2.14 0.25 -16.86
N ASN A 75 -1.36 -0.15 -15.87
CA ASN A 75 -0.92 -1.52 -15.64
C ASN A 75 -1.99 -2.38 -14.96
N TRP A 76 -3.06 -2.71 -15.69
CA TRP A 76 -4.14 -3.58 -15.22
C TRP A 76 -3.64 -4.97 -14.85
N GLU A 77 -2.91 -5.59 -15.78
CA GLU A 77 -2.44 -6.96 -15.67
C GLU A 77 -1.50 -7.12 -14.50
N GLY A 78 -0.54 -6.20 -14.34
CA GLY A 78 0.37 -6.23 -13.20
C GLY A 78 -0.34 -6.09 -11.86
N LYS A 79 -1.34 -5.21 -11.76
CA LYS A 79 -2.13 -5.07 -10.54
C LYS A 79 -3.00 -6.30 -10.25
N ILE A 80 -3.58 -6.93 -11.27
CA ILE A 80 -4.34 -8.17 -11.11
C ILE A 80 -3.43 -9.30 -10.61
N TYR A 81 -2.26 -9.48 -11.23
CA TYR A 81 -1.32 -10.53 -10.82
C TYR A 81 -0.76 -10.28 -9.42
N SER A 82 -0.40 -9.04 -9.09
CA SER A 82 0.06 -8.65 -7.75
C SER A 82 -1.01 -8.88 -6.69
N THR A 83 -2.27 -8.50 -6.99
CA THR A 83 -3.42 -8.76 -6.12
C THR A 83 -3.63 -10.26 -5.90
N ALA A 84 -3.60 -11.06 -6.97
CA ALA A 84 -3.75 -12.50 -6.89
C ALA A 84 -2.61 -13.15 -6.08
N PHE A 85 -1.37 -12.71 -6.27
CA PHE A 85 -0.21 -13.14 -5.50
C PHE A 85 -0.39 -12.83 -4.01
N THR A 86 -0.76 -11.59 -3.67
CA THR A 86 -1.01 -11.15 -2.30
C THR A 86 -2.12 -11.95 -1.63
N LEU A 87 -3.25 -12.17 -2.32
CA LEU A 87 -4.37 -12.99 -1.82
C LEU A 87 -3.94 -14.44 -1.60
N THR A 88 -3.16 -15.02 -2.50
CA THR A 88 -2.62 -16.37 -2.34
C THR A 88 -1.78 -16.48 -1.07
N LEU A 89 -0.89 -15.53 -0.83
CA LEU A 89 -0.08 -15.50 0.38
C LEU A 89 -0.93 -15.30 1.65
N ILE A 90 -1.95 -14.46 1.58
CA ILE A 90 -2.89 -14.28 2.70
C ILE A 90 -3.56 -15.63 3.04
N ILE A 91 -4.05 -16.36 2.05
CA ILE A 91 -4.69 -17.67 2.25
C ILE A 91 -3.68 -18.69 2.83
N LEU A 92 -2.47 -18.73 2.30
CA LEU A 92 -1.44 -19.68 2.75
C LEU A 92 -0.96 -19.38 4.18
N LEU A 93 -0.77 -18.13 4.55
CA LEU A 93 -0.18 -17.73 5.83
C LEU A 93 -1.21 -17.56 6.95
N PHE A 94 -2.44 -17.17 6.63
CA PHE A 94 -3.48 -16.86 7.61
C PHE A 94 -4.69 -17.80 7.53
N GLY A 95 -4.77 -18.61 6.48
CA GLY A 95 -5.81 -19.62 6.31
C GLY A 95 -7.22 -18.98 6.32
N ARG A 96 -8.04 -19.45 7.28
CA ARG A 96 -9.42 -18.95 7.45
C ARG A 96 -9.52 -17.71 8.35
N ASP A 97 -8.46 -17.31 9.03
CA ASP A 97 -8.48 -16.15 9.93
C ASP A 97 -8.17 -14.84 9.19
N LEU A 98 -8.99 -14.53 8.19
CA LEU A 98 -8.87 -13.36 7.34
C LEU A 98 -9.05 -12.04 8.10
N LYS A 99 -9.57 -12.07 9.33
CA LYS A 99 -9.69 -10.89 10.20
C LYS A 99 -8.32 -10.32 10.58
N GLN A 100 -7.29 -11.16 10.70
CA GLN A 100 -5.94 -10.70 11.02
C GLN A 100 -5.40 -9.75 9.94
N VAL A 101 -5.71 -10.01 8.68
CA VAL A 101 -5.34 -9.17 7.54
C VAL A 101 -6.39 -8.09 7.23
N GLY A 102 -7.47 -8.01 8.00
CA GLY A 102 -8.53 -7.00 7.83
C GLY A 102 -9.55 -7.29 6.75
N LEU A 103 -9.55 -8.47 6.17
CA LEU A 103 -10.58 -8.93 5.25
C LEU A 103 -11.85 -9.30 6.02
N THR A 104 -12.57 -8.29 6.48
CA THR A 104 -13.80 -8.41 7.27
C THR A 104 -14.68 -7.17 7.06
N LEU A 105 -15.99 -7.38 7.02
CA LEU A 105 -16.97 -6.29 7.01
C LEU A 105 -17.15 -5.65 8.41
N SER A 106 -16.71 -6.38 9.45
CA SER A 106 -16.90 -5.97 10.83
C SER A 106 -15.91 -4.89 11.24
N GLN A 107 -16.42 -3.73 11.65
CA GLN A 107 -15.63 -2.61 12.16
C GLN A 107 -15.45 -2.77 13.69
N LYS A 108 -14.62 -3.74 14.12
CA LYS A 108 -14.40 -4.09 15.54
C LYS A 108 -12.93 -4.01 15.96
N GLY A 109 -12.20 -3.03 15.42
CA GLY A 109 -10.82 -2.74 15.80
C GLY A 109 -10.68 -2.15 17.21
N ILE A 110 -9.56 -1.46 17.46
CA ILE A 110 -9.25 -0.89 18.79
C ILE A 110 -10.08 0.35 19.14
N ALA A 111 -10.51 1.10 18.13
CA ALA A 111 -11.28 2.35 18.30
C ALA A 111 -12.19 2.61 17.09
N PRO A 112 -13.20 1.78 16.82
CA PRO A 112 -13.95 1.84 15.55
C PRO A 112 -14.68 3.17 15.34
N ARG A 113 -15.22 3.79 16.37
CA ARG A 113 -15.87 5.11 16.26
C ARG A 113 -14.89 6.20 15.83
N LEU A 114 -13.68 6.19 16.38
CA LEU A 114 -12.61 7.12 15.99
C LEU A 114 -12.18 6.85 14.53
N GLY A 115 -12.01 5.59 14.14
CA GLY A 115 -11.69 5.24 12.77
C GLY A 115 -12.73 5.73 11.76
N ILE A 116 -14.02 5.58 12.07
CA ILE A 116 -15.12 6.09 11.23
C ILE A 116 -15.08 7.63 11.17
N ALA A 117 -14.87 8.30 12.31
CA ALA A 117 -14.78 9.77 12.34
C ALA A 117 -13.60 10.29 11.51
N ILE A 118 -12.40 9.70 11.65
CA ILE A 118 -11.24 10.04 10.82
C ILE A 118 -11.54 9.80 9.34
N THR A 119 -12.20 8.69 8.99
CA THR A 119 -12.60 8.40 7.62
C THR A 119 -13.49 9.50 7.05
N SER A 120 -14.52 9.92 7.80
CA SER A 120 -15.46 10.96 7.35
C SER A 120 -14.77 12.30 7.14
N VAL A 121 -13.91 12.70 8.08
CA VAL A 121 -13.14 13.96 7.97
C VAL A 121 -12.18 13.91 6.80
N THR A 122 -11.44 12.81 6.63
CA THR A 122 -10.49 12.65 5.52
C THR A 122 -11.21 12.66 4.16
N LEU A 123 -12.36 12.00 4.05
CA LEU A 123 -13.18 11.99 2.84
C LEU A 123 -13.60 13.41 2.45
N ILE A 124 -14.17 14.15 3.38
CA ILE A 124 -14.59 15.54 3.15
C ILE A 124 -13.38 16.41 2.77
N ALA A 125 -12.29 16.30 3.50
CA ALA A 125 -11.07 17.07 3.24
C ALA A 125 -10.50 16.77 1.86
N THR A 126 -10.49 15.49 1.43
CA THR A 126 -10.01 15.09 0.10
C THR A 126 -10.88 15.68 -1.01
N ILE A 127 -12.20 15.64 -0.88
CA ILE A 127 -13.13 16.22 -1.86
C ILE A 127 -12.94 17.74 -1.94
N VAL A 128 -12.97 18.42 -0.78
CA VAL A 128 -12.83 19.88 -0.71
C VAL A 128 -11.46 20.32 -1.27
N TRP A 129 -10.39 19.63 -0.90
CA TRP A 129 -9.04 19.92 -1.42
C TRP A 129 -9.00 19.84 -2.95
N ASN A 130 -9.54 18.75 -3.54
CA ASN A 130 -9.54 18.60 -5.00
C ASN A 130 -10.39 19.68 -5.65
N ALA A 131 -11.59 19.97 -5.15
CA ALA A 131 -12.47 21.01 -5.70
C ALA A 131 -11.84 22.41 -5.67
N LEU A 132 -11.05 22.73 -4.64
CA LEU A 132 -10.44 24.06 -4.49
C LEU A 132 -9.13 24.22 -5.28
N TYR A 133 -8.29 23.18 -5.33
CA TYR A 133 -6.93 23.30 -5.87
C TYR A 133 -6.74 22.66 -7.25
N PHE A 134 -7.65 21.78 -7.64
CA PHE A 134 -7.61 21.10 -8.94
C PHE A 134 -8.97 21.15 -9.64
N PRO A 135 -9.60 22.34 -9.74
CA PRO A 135 -10.94 22.44 -10.33
C PRO A 135 -10.91 22.06 -11.79
N GLY A 136 -11.89 21.31 -12.20
CA GLY A 136 -12.11 20.93 -13.61
C GLY A 136 -12.13 19.42 -13.82
N VAL A 137 -13.20 18.95 -14.43
CA VAL A 137 -13.37 17.55 -14.78
C VAL A 137 -12.31 17.13 -15.78
N LYS A 138 -11.49 16.14 -15.42
CA LYS A 138 -10.52 15.56 -16.35
C LYS A 138 -11.25 14.58 -17.28
N SER A 139 -11.14 14.83 -18.57
CA SER A 139 -11.64 13.87 -19.56
C SER A 139 -10.63 12.76 -19.78
N GLU A 140 -10.89 11.62 -19.15
CA GLU A 140 -10.07 10.41 -19.30
C GLU A 140 -10.93 9.27 -19.88
N PRO A 141 -10.33 8.32 -20.60
CA PRO A 141 -11.01 7.13 -21.03
C PRO A 141 -11.65 6.39 -19.86
N ILE A 142 -12.86 5.87 -20.05
CA ILE A 142 -13.59 5.16 -18.98
C ILE A 142 -12.78 4.00 -18.38
N ILE A 143 -11.96 3.33 -19.20
CA ILE A 143 -11.12 2.23 -18.75
C ILE A 143 -10.08 2.70 -17.74
N ASP A 144 -9.52 3.90 -17.92
CA ASP A 144 -8.52 4.49 -17.03
C ASP A 144 -9.17 4.97 -15.71
N MET A 145 -10.38 5.52 -15.77
CA MET A 145 -11.17 5.85 -14.58
C MET A 145 -11.53 4.58 -13.77
N LEU A 146 -11.91 3.51 -14.44
CA LEU A 146 -12.19 2.21 -13.79
C LEU A 146 -10.94 1.64 -13.12
N TYR A 147 -9.76 1.77 -13.76
CA TYR A 147 -8.50 1.39 -13.16
C TYR A 147 -8.25 2.16 -11.86
N GLN A 148 -8.27 3.48 -11.92
CA GLN A 148 -8.01 4.34 -10.76
C GLN A 148 -9.04 4.14 -9.63
N GLY A 149 -10.26 3.83 -9.99
CA GLY A 149 -11.36 3.55 -9.06
C GLY A 149 -11.33 2.15 -8.43
N SER A 150 -10.42 1.28 -8.84
CA SER A 150 -10.42 -0.12 -8.37
C SER A 150 -9.02 -0.66 -8.04
N MET A 151 -8.17 -0.83 -9.05
CA MET A 151 -6.94 -1.63 -8.93
C MET A 151 -5.90 -1.08 -7.96
N PRO A 152 -5.52 0.22 -7.98
CA PRO A 152 -4.53 0.72 -7.04
C PRO A 152 -4.96 0.54 -5.58
N SER A 153 -6.21 0.94 -5.26
CA SER A 153 -6.71 0.83 -3.89
C SER A 153 -6.83 -0.64 -3.43
N LEU A 154 -7.28 -1.54 -4.29
CA LEU A 154 -7.41 -2.96 -3.93
C LEU A 154 -6.04 -3.61 -3.72
N ASP A 155 -5.14 -3.51 -4.68
CA ASP A 155 -3.81 -4.12 -4.63
C ASP A 155 -2.98 -3.57 -3.46
N GLU A 156 -2.93 -2.24 -3.33
CA GLU A 156 -2.07 -1.60 -2.35
C GLU A 156 -2.60 -1.75 -0.91
N GLU A 157 -3.92 -1.67 -0.69
CA GLU A 157 -4.46 -1.87 0.65
C GLU A 157 -4.33 -3.33 1.10
N LEU A 158 -4.53 -4.29 0.19
CA LEU A 158 -4.29 -5.71 0.49
C LEU A 158 -2.82 -5.98 0.85
N TRP A 159 -1.88 -5.40 0.11
CA TRP A 159 -0.46 -5.54 0.39
C TRP A 159 -0.05 -4.81 1.67
N PHE A 160 -0.22 -3.48 1.73
CA PHE A 160 0.33 -2.66 2.81
C PHE A 160 -0.41 -2.85 4.13
N ARG A 161 -1.76 -2.69 4.14
CA ARG A 161 -2.58 -2.70 5.36
C ARG A 161 -3.16 -4.08 5.66
N GLY A 162 -3.12 -4.99 4.69
CA GLY A 162 -3.46 -6.40 4.85
C GLY A 162 -2.24 -7.22 5.25
N LEU A 163 -1.54 -7.74 4.27
CA LEU A 163 -0.48 -8.75 4.42
C LEU A 163 0.73 -8.22 5.19
N LEU A 164 1.35 -7.13 4.72
CA LEU A 164 2.57 -6.58 5.30
C LEU A 164 2.36 -6.20 6.77
N LEU A 165 1.29 -5.44 7.07
CA LEU A 165 0.97 -5.09 8.45
C LEU A 165 0.78 -6.33 9.33
N ALA A 166 0.04 -7.33 8.88
CA ALA A 166 -0.23 -8.53 9.66
C ALA A 166 1.06 -9.33 9.94
N MET A 167 1.95 -9.47 8.96
CA MET A 167 3.24 -10.13 9.14
C MET A 167 4.13 -9.35 10.12
N LEU A 168 4.22 -8.02 9.98
CA LEU A 168 4.99 -7.18 10.90
C LEU A 168 4.45 -7.23 12.33
N VAL A 169 3.13 -7.16 12.51
CA VAL A 169 2.50 -7.31 13.84
C VAL A 169 2.85 -8.67 14.44
N LYS A 170 2.76 -9.76 13.67
CA LYS A 170 3.18 -11.09 14.17
C LYS A 170 4.67 -11.16 14.50
N GLY A 171 5.50 -10.43 13.75
CA GLY A 171 6.95 -10.37 13.96
C GLY A 171 7.34 -9.52 15.16
N PHE A 172 6.71 -8.38 15.36
CA PHE A 172 7.06 -7.39 16.38
C PHE A 172 6.32 -7.55 17.71
N THR A 173 5.31 -8.42 17.77
CA THR A 173 4.57 -8.68 19.02
C THR A 173 4.86 -10.07 19.57
N THR A 174 5.01 -10.19 20.88
CA THR A 174 5.32 -11.47 21.52
C THR A 174 4.18 -12.49 21.43
N ASN A 175 2.93 -12.01 21.40
CA ASN A 175 1.73 -12.85 21.40
C ASN A 175 0.96 -12.84 20.07
N GLY A 176 1.41 -12.08 19.07
CA GLY A 176 0.71 -11.93 17.78
C GLY A 176 -0.68 -11.29 17.87
N VAL A 177 -1.04 -10.73 19.03
CA VAL A 177 -2.37 -10.16 19.29
C VAL A 177 -2.29 -8.66 19.36
N ILE A 178 -2.98 -7.98 18.44
CA ILE A 178 -3.03 -6.54 18.27
C ILE A 178 -3.37 -5.74 19.57
N ARG A 179 -4.00 -6.35 20.56
CA ARG A 179 -4.44 -5.61 21.76
C ARG A 179 -3.44 -5.57 22.93
N LYS A 180 -2.33 -6.30 22.88
CA LYS A 180 -1.46 -6.48 24.06
C LYS A 180 -0.05 -5.93 23.94
N ASP A 181 0.37 -5.53 22.74
CA ASP A 181 1.71 -4.98 22.50
C ASP A 181 1.63 -3.72 21.65
N HIS A 182 1.28 -2.61 22.30
CA HIS A 182 1.09 -1.33 21.62
C HIS A 182 2.35 -0.82 20.92
N TYR A 183 3.52 -1.09 21.47
CA TYR A 183 4.77 -0.60 20.90
C TYR A 183 5.17 -1.36 19.63
N GLY A 184 5.06 -2.69 19.63
CA GLY A 184 5.29 -3.50 18.45
C GLY A 184 4.31 -3.18 17.31
N ILE A 185 3.03 -2.91 17.63
CA ILE A 185 2.02 -2.48 16.65
C ILE A 185 2.35 -1.09 16.11
N PHE A 186 2.74 -0.16 16.97
CA PHE A 186 3.15 1.18 16.55
C PHE A 186 4.33 1.11 15.57
N LEU A 187 5.37 0.33 15.88
CA LEU A 187 6.50 0.15 14.98
C LEU A 187 6.10 -0.51 13.66
N ALA A 188 5.20 -1.49 13.68
CA ALA A 188 4.65 -2.09 12.46
C ALA A 188 3.93 -1.03 11.60
N ALA A 189 3.11 -0.18 12.21
CA ALA A 189 2.42 0.91 11.52
C ALA A 189 3.41 1.94 10.93
N VAL A 190 4.46 2.28 11.66
CA VAL A 190 5.54 3.18 11.18
C VAL A 190 6.24 2.57 9.96
N VAL A 191 6.64 1.30 10.02
CA VAL A 191 7.29 0.60 8.89
C VAL A 191 6.37 0.57 7.67
N VAL A 192 5.09 0.23 7.82
CA VAL A 192 4.13 0.23 6.71
C VAL A 192 3.94 1.61 6.11
N THR A 193 3.79 2.65 6.95
CA THR A 193 3.64 4.04 6.50
C THR A 193 4.88 4.50 5.72
N PHE A 194 6.06 4.22 6.26
CA PHE A 194 7.32 4.58 5.62
C PHE A 194 7.51 3.85 4.28
N GLN A 195 7.18 2.56 4.23
CA GLN A 195 7.26 1.80 2.99
C GLN A 195 6.26 2.29 1.93
N PHE A 196 5.03 2.63 2.34
CA PHE A 196 4.05 3.23 1.45
C PHE A 196 4.53 4.58 0.90
N TRP A 197 5.07 5.44 1.76
CA TRP A 197 5.68 6.70 1.35
C TRP A 197 6.85 6.48 0.39
N ALA A 198 7.75 5.54 0.67
CA ALA A 198 8.90 5.23 -0.16
C ALA A 198 8.48 4.76 -1.56
N ALA A 199 7.50 3.86 -1.65
CA ALA A 199 6.98 3.33 -2.91
C ALA A 199 6.36 4.43 -3.82
N HIS A 200 5.90 5.55 -3.24
CA HIS A 200 5.33 6.67 -3.99
C HIS A 200 6.31 7.83 -4.21
N SER A 201 7.43 7.83 -3.50
CA SER A 201 8.36 8.97 -3.45
C SER A 201 9.69 8.68 -4.11
N ILE A 202 10.07 7.40 -4.24
CA ILE A 202 11.35 6.97 -4.74
C ILE A 202 11.18 6.39 -6.14
N THR A 203 12.04 6.80 -7.04
CA THR A 203 12.21 6.23 -8.37
C THR A 203 13.71 6.13 -8.67
N THR A 204 14.08 5.67 -9.85
CA THR A 204 15.48 5.57 -10.29
C THR A 204 15.70 6.32 -11.58
N ASN A 205 16.95 6.66 -11.90
CA ASN A 205 17.38 7.26 -13.16
C ASN A 205 17.95 6.23 -14.15
N GLY A 206 17.80 4.94 -13.88
CA GLY A 206 18.32 3.87 -14.72
C GLY A 206 19.77 3.44 -14.42
N ASP A 207 20.56 4.27 -13.73
CA ASP A 207 21.98 4.03 -13.43
C ASP A 207 22.23 3.70 -11.95
N TRP A 208 21.29 3.00 -11.30
CA TRP A 208 21.34 2.70 -9.86
C TRP A 208 21.33 3.95 -8.96
N GLY A 209 21.08 5.13 -9.52
CA GLY A 209 20.81 6.33 -8.76
C GLY A 209 19.32 6.42 -8.44
N PHE A 210 18.96 6.78 -7.22
CA PHE A 210 17.57 7.02 -6.88
C PHE A 210 17.24 8.50 -6.88
N ILE A 211 16.01 8.82 -7.27
CA ILE A 211 15.46 10.16 -7.35
C ILE A 211 14.26 10.26 -6.43
N PHE A 212 14.17 11.35 -5.67
CA PHE A 212 12.97 11.65 -4.90
C PHE A 212 11.97 12.45 -5.74
N ARG A 213 10.74 11.96 -5.82
CA ARG A 213 9.61 12.68 -6.42
C ARG A 213 9.10 13.72 -5.42
N THR A 214 9.45 14.98 -5.61
CA THR A 214 9.24 16.06 -4.63
C THR A 214 7.77 16.36 -4.30
N TRP A 215 6.86 16.28 -5.28
CA TRP A 215 5.46 16.69 -5.11
C TRP A 215 4.57 15.68 -4.35
N TYR A 216 4.89 14.38 -4.44
CA TYR A 216 4.08 13.34 -3.79
C TYR A 216 4.58 12.94 -2.40
N ASN A 217 5.78 13.40 -2.01
CA ASN A 217 6.42 12.98 -0.76
C ASN A 217 5.56 13.20 0.49
N PRO A 218 5.09 14.41 0.84
CA PRO A 218 4.32 14.61 2.04
C PRO A 218 2.92 14.00 1.94
N VAL A 219 2.28 14.06 0.78
CA VAL A 219 0.90 13.59 0.58
C VAL A 219 0.81 12.08 0.75
N ALA A 220 1.71 11.32 0.14
CA ALA A 220 1.76 9.86 0.29
C ALA A 220 2.04 9.45 1.75
N GLY A 221 2.92 10.17 2.46
CA GLY A 221 3.18 9.94 3.87
C GLY A 221 1.97 10.19 4.76
N ILE A 222 1.25 11.31 4.52
CA ILE A 222 0.03 11.66 5.26
C ILE A 222 -1.06 10.61 5.03
N TYR A 223 -1.35 10.28 3.77
CA TYR A 223 -2.35 9.25 3.47
C TYR A 223 -1.93 7.88 4.01
N GLY A 224 -0.64 7.54 3.92
CA GLY A 224 -0.08 6.33 4.51
C GLY A 224 -0.40 6.23 6.00
N ALA A 225 -0.16 7.31 6.76
CA ALA A 225 -0.42 7.38 8.19
C ALA A 225 -1.92 7.38 8.52
N LEU A 226 -2.75 8.08 7.75
CA LEU A 226 -4.20 8.09 7.95
C LEU A 226 -4.82 6.72 7.71
N TRP A 227 -4.50 6.09 6.60
CA TRP A 227 -5.12 4.80 6.24
C TRP A 227 -4.67 3.66 7.15
N ILE A 228 -3.41 3.64 7.61
CA ILE A 228 -2.98 2.66 8.60
C ILE A 228 -3.67 2.88 9.95
N THR A 229 -3.89 4.14 10.35
CA THR A 229 -4.62 4.49 11.57
C THR A 229 -6.07 4.01 11.49
N ILE A 230 -6.76 4.26 10.37
CA ILE A 230 -8.12 3.79 10.13
C ILE A 230 -8.17 2.26 10.15
N ARG A 231 -7.22 1.59 9.49
CA ARG A 231 -7.12 0.12 9.48
C ARG A 231 -6.99 -0.47 10.88
N LEU A 232 -6.14 0.09 11.73
CA LEU A 232 -5.95 -0.35 13.11
C LEU A 232 -7.17 -0.03 13.98
N ALA A 233 -7.72 1.17 13.83
CA ALA A 233 -8.88 1.62 14.60
C ALA A 233 -10.13 0.79 14.31
N THR A 234 -10.38 0.44 13.05
CA THR A 234 -11.59 -0.29 12.63
C THR A 234 -11.41 -1.80 12.55
N GLY A 235 -10.19 -2.28 12.36
CA GLY A 235 -9.90 -3.70 12.16
C GLY A 235 -10.21 -4.21 10.75
N SER A 236 -10.59 -3.34 9.80
CA SER A 236 -11.06 -3.68 8.46
C SER A 236 -10.33 -2.89 7.37
N LEU A 237 -10.18 -3.47 6.19
CA LEU A 237 -9.63 -2.81 4.99
C LEU A 237 -10.67 -1.96 4.24
N ILE A 238 -11.97 -2.12 4.53
CA ILE A 238 -13.03 -1.51 3.74
C ILE A 238 -12.89 0.02 3.70
N LEU A 239 -12.75 0.67 4.86
CA LEU A 239 -12.65 2.12 4.91
C LEU A 239 -11.36 2.66 4.27
N PRO A 240 -10.16 2.08 4.51
CA PRO A 240 -8.96 2.42 3.75
C PRO A 240 -9.14 2.27 2.23
N ILE A 241 -9.73 1.15 1.74
CA ILE A 241 -9.98 0.95 0.31
C ILE A 241 -10.90 2.05 -0.25
N ILE A 242 -12.00 2.36 0.42
CA ILE A 242 -12.94 3.41 -0.01
C ILE A 242 -12.22 4.77 -0.10
N LEU A 243 -11.48 5.15 0.93
CA LEU A 243 -10.77 6.43 0.94
C LEU A 243 -9.70 6.50 -0.13
N HIS A 244 -8.95 5.42 -0.33
CA HIS A 244 -7.93 5.34 -1.36
C HIS A 244 -8.57 5.46 -2.76
N THR A 245 -9.66 4.74 -3.00
CA THR A 245 -10.44 4.85 -4.23
C THR A 245 -10.89 6.30 -4.47
N VAL A 246 -11.50 6.95 -3.47
CA VAL A 246 -11.95 8.33 -3.61
C VAL A 246 -10.77 9.27 -3.88
N ALA A 247 -9.66 9.11 -3.18
CA ALA A 247 -8.47 9.94 -3.39
C ALA A 247 -7.95 9.85 -4.84
N ASN A 248 -8.07 8.67 -5.47
CA ASN A 248 -7.61 8.47 -6.84
C ASN A 248 -8.59 9.02 -7.90
N ILE A 249 -9.91 8.98 -7.63
CA ILE A 249 -10.90 9.33 -8.67
C ILE A 249 -11.57 10.68 -8.47
N VAL A 250 -11.48 11.31 -7.31
CA VAL A 250 -12.22 12.55 -7.01
C VAL A 250 -11.91 13.67 -8.01
N GLY A 251 -10.66 13.78 -8.47
CA GLY A 251 -10.26 14.77 -9.46
C GLY A 251 -10.86 14.60 -10.85
N TYR A 252 -11.61 13.50 -11.11
CA TYR A 252 -12.39 13.34 -12.35
C TYR A 252 -13.80 13.94 -12.25
N PHE A 253 -14.24 14.33 -11.05
CA PHE A 253 -15.63 14.74 -10.81
C PHE A 253 -15.77 16.17 -10.23
N VAL A 254 -14.68 16.80 -9.82
CA VAL A 254 -14.67 18.12 -9.18
C VAL A 254 -13.69 19.09 -9.79
#